data_da7debb3f2517e6abc75afa40ea136c0
#
_entry.id   da7debb3f2517e6abc75afa40ea136c0
#
_cell.length_a   1.000
_cell.length_b   1.000
_cell.length_c   1.000
_cell.angle_alpha   90.00
_cell.angle_beta   90.00
_cell.angle_gamma   90.00
#
_symmetry.space_group_name_H-M   'P 1'
#
loop_
_entity.id
_entity.type
_entity.pdbx_description
1 polymer ?
#
loop_
_entity_poly.entity_id
_entity_poly.type
_entity_poly.pdbx_seq_one_letter_code
_entity_poly.pdbx_strand_id
1 'polypeptide(L)'
;VDSPYVTYENKYIESVWFLLKRLFDKNLVYKGYTIQPYSPAAGTGLSSHELNQPGCYKMVKDLSVVALFKVRAPGRLINSNRSVFFMAWTTTPWTLFANTGLAVGDNIKYVFIETLNPYTLEEIVVICAQDCVDVLFDEKIKKNIGEKRGGTTYKIIKSCLGSDLVGAQYEQLLKYVQPLDLVGGAFRVISADFVTTNDGTGIVHLAPTF
;
A
#
# COMPACT_ATOMS: atom_id res chain seq x y z
N VAL A 1 7.75 20.44 -51.60
CA VAL A 1 8.08 21.11 -50.33
C VAL A 1 9.60 21.15 -50.25
N ASP A 2 10.19 22.32 -50.48
CA ASP A 2 11.65 22.45 -50.65
C ASP A 2 12.45 22.30 -49.32
N SER A 3 11.81 22.18 -48.16
CA SER A 3 12.46 21.99 -46.88
C SER A 3 11.52 21.20 -45.94
N PRO A 4 11.61 19.88 -45.88
CA PRO A 4 10.82 19.10 -44.96
C PRO A 4 11.26 19.38 -43.53
N TYR A 5 10.33 19.23 -42.56
CA TYR A 5 10.65 19.30 -41.16
C TYR A 5 11.31 17.97 -40.69
N VAL A 6 12.61 18.05 -40.40
CA VAL A 6 13.41 16.84 -40.10
C VAL A 6 14.09 16.99 -38.72
N THR A 7 13.75 16.13 -37.79
CA THR A 7 14.18 16.24 -36.39
C THR A 7 15.58 15.67 -36.12
N TYR A 8 16.18 14.92 -37.05
CA TYR A 8 17.53 14.37 -36.90
C TYR A 8 18.63 15.22 -37.56
N GLU A 9 18.27 16.36 -38.16
CA GLU A 9 19.27 17.33 -38.67
C GLU A 9 19.97 18.06 -37.53
N ASN A 10 21.29 18.29 -37.65
CA ASN A 10 22.08 18.99 -36.66
C ASN A 10 21.48 20.32 -36.25
N LYS A 11 21.00 21.11 -37.18
CA LYS A 11 20.38 22.39 -36.92
C LYS A 11 19.17 22.31 -36.01
N TYR A 12 18.36 21.26 -36.13
CA TYR A 12 17.25 21.01 -35.24
C TYR A 12 17.74 20.59 -33.85
N ILE A 13 18.69 19.63 -33.80
CA ILE A 13 19.27 19.11 -32.56
C ILE A 13 19.94 20.26 -31.76
N GLU A 14 20.71 21.12 -32.42
CA GLU A 14 21.34 22.30 -31.77
C GLU A 14 20.29 23.23 -31.15
N SER A 15 19.17 23.47 -31.85
CA SER A 15 18.07 24.28 -31.31
C SER A 15 17.45 23.68 -30.04
N VAL A 16 17.24 22.37 -30.00
CA VAL A 16 16.74 21.65 -28.81
C VAL A 16 17.75 21.75 -27.68
N TRP A 17 19.04 21.54 -27.95
CA TRP A 17 20.09 21.63 -26.95
C TRP A 17 20.23 23.05 -26.39
N PHE A 18 20.07 24.04 -27.20
CA PHE A 18 20.06 25.45 -26.76
C PHE A 18 18.91 25.70 -25.77
N LEU A 19 17.71 25.19 -26.06
CA LEU A 19 16.57 25.30 -25.12
C LEU A 19 16.81 24.57 -23.82
N LEU A 20 17.31 23.34 -23.88
CA LEU A 20 17.65 22.54 -22.70
C LEU A 20 18.71 23.23 -21.84
N LYS A 21 19.75 23.80 -22.47
CA LYS A 21 20.77 24.58 -21.75
C LYS A 21 20.15 25.76 -21.02
N ARG A 22 19.25 26.51 -21.67
CA ARG A 22 18.57 27.64 -21.02
C ARG A 22 17.70 27.22 -19.83
N LEU A 23 17.05 26.05 -19.91
CA LEU A 23 16.29 25.50 -18.80
C LEU A 23 17.22 25.07 -17.67
N PHE A 24 18.36 24.45 -17.99
CA PHE A 24 19.38 24.07 -17.01
C PHE A 24 19.96 25.30 -16.29
N ASP A 25 20.34 26.35 -17.05
CA ASP A 25 20.89 27.59 -16.47
C ASP A 25 19.88 28.29 -15.52
N LYS A 26 18.58 28.04 -15.70
CA LYS A 26 17.51 28.51 -14.81
C LYS A 26 17.18 27.57 -13.66
N ASN A 27 17.93 26.48 -13.45
CA ASN A 27 17.67 25.43 -12.46
C ASN A 27 16.29 24.75 -12.59
N LEU A 28 15.75 24.70 -13.82
CA LEU A 28 14.47 24.02 -14.12
C LEU A 28 14.66 22.56 -14.58
N VAL A 29 15.90 22.14 -14.79
CA VAL A 29 16.29 20.76 -15.12
C VAL A 29 17.22 20.22 -14.06
N TYR A 30 16.90 19.08 -13.52
CA TYR A 30 17.69 18.40 -12.49
C TYR A 30 17.68 16.89 -12.70
N LYS A 31 18.66 16.20 -12.13
CA LYS A 31 18.73 14.74 -12.13
C LYS A 31 17.82 14.20 -11.03
N GLY A 32 16.85 13.39 -11.39
CA GLY A 32 15.91 12.80 -10.43
C GLY A 32 15.66 11.33 -10.71
N TYR A 33 14.86 10.71 -9.86
CA TYR A 33 14.39 9.35 -10.02
C TYR A 33 12.86 9.36 -10.18
N THR A 34 12.35 8.45 -11.00
CA THR A 34 10.91 8.25 -11.16
C THR A 34 10.62 6.76 -11.28
N ILE A 35 9.42 6.36 -10.89
CA ILE A 35 8.93 4.99 -11.08
C ILE A 35 8.30 4.92 -12.47
N GLN A 36 8.70 3.92 -13.24
CA GLN A 36 8.15 3.65 -14.56
C GLN A 36 7.76 2.17 -14.64
N PRO A 37 6.52 1.84 -15.08
CA PRO A 37 6.14 0.48 -15.40
C PRO A 37 7.07 -0.12 -16.45
N TYR A 38 7.46 -1.37 -16.28
CA TYR A 38 8.36 -2.09 -17.17
C TYR A 38 7.71 -3.39 -17.65
N SER A 39 7.76 -3.65 -18.94
CA SER A 39 7.31 -4.91 -19.54
C SER A 39 8.48 -5.86 -19.75
N PRO A 40 8.60 -6.95 -18.97
CA PRO A 40 9.65 -7.95 -19.21
C PRO A 40 9.52 -8.64 -20.57
N ALA A 41 8.30 -8.81 -21.07
CA ALA A 41 8.04 -9.44 -22.36
C ALA A 41 8.48 -8.57 -23.54
N ALA A 42 8.29 -7.26 -23.44
CA ALA A 42 8.74 -6.30 -24.46
C ALA A 42 10.19 -5.83 -24.22
N GLY A 43 10.75 -6.06 -23.03
CA GLY A 43 12.10 -5.63 -22.68
C GLY A 43 12.26 -4.12 -22.54
N THR A 44 11.20 -3.38 -22.26
CA THR A 44 11.21 -1.91 -22.22
C THR A 44 10.30 -1.32 -21.16
N GLY A 45 10.59 -0.09 -20.74
CA GLY A 45 9.67 0.73 -19.95
C GLY A 45 8.45 1.15 -20.76
N LEU A 46 7.31 1.30 -20.09
CA LEU A 46 6.04 1.69 -20.67
C LEU A 46 5.73 3.16 -20.37
N SER A 47 5.29 3.89 -21.36
CA SER A 47 4.82 5.27 -21.19
C SER A 47 3.39 5.31 -20.65
N SER A 48 2.99 6.45 -20.10
CA SER A 48 1.60 6.68 -19.67
C SER A 48 0.60 6.50 -20.83
N HIS A 49 1.01 6.86 -22.06
CA HIS A 49 0.18 6.70 -23.24
C HIS A 49 -0.09 5.21 -23.55
N GLU A 50 0.94 4.37 -23.48
CA GLU A 50 0.80 2.91 -23.68
C GLU A 50 -0.11 2.26 -22.63
N LEU A 51 -0.04 2.73 -21.38
CA LEU A 51 -0.89 2.24 -20.29
C LEU A 51 -2.37 2.69 -20.39
N ASN A 52 -2.65 3.71 -21.21
CA ASN A 52 -4.01 4.23 -21.41
C ASN A 52 -4.66 3.74 -22.72
N GLN A 53 -4.02 2.84 -23.45
CA GLN A 53 -4.61 2.28 -24.67
C GLN A 53 -5.80 1.37 -24.33
N PRO A 54 -6.85 1.34 -25.18
CA PRO A 54 -7.96 0.42 -25.03
C PRO A 54 -7.47 -1.04 -24.97
N GLY A 55 -7.94 -1.80 -23.97
CA GLY A 55 -7.58 -3.20 -23.79
C GLY A 55 -6.25 -3.48 -23.08
N CYS A 56 -5.55 -2.46 -22.56
CA CYS A 56 -4.34 -2.63 -21.76
C CYS A 56 -4.62 -3.37 -20.44
N TYR A 57 -5.83 -3.20 -19.88
CA TYR A 57 -6.22 -3.81 -18.61
C TYR A 57 -7.20 -4.94 -18.84
N LYS A 58 -7.01 -6.03 -18.12
CA LYS A 58 -7.91 -7.18 -18.11
C LYS A 58 -8.16 -7.64 -16.68
N MET A 59 -9.38 -8.07 -16.42
CA MET A 59 -9.67 -8.73 -15.15
C MET A 59 -8.98 -10.08 -15.09
N VAL A 60 -8.14 -10.28 -14.09
CA VAL A 60 -7.46 -11.55 -13.83
C VAL A 60 -7.77 -11.99 -12.40
N LYS A 61 -7.81 -13.33 -12.19
CA LYS A 61 -7.92 -13.88 -10.84
C LYS A 61 -6.52 -13.97 -10.24
N ASP A 62 -6.31 -13.29 -9.14
CA ASP A 62 -5.04 -13.28 -8.45
C ASP A 62 -5.21 -13.56 -6.95
N LEU A 63 -4.11 -13.92 -6.29
CA LEU A 63 -4.08 -14.22 -4.87
C LEU A 63 -3.87 -12.93 -4.09
N SER A 64 -4.75 -12.66 -3.12
CA SER A 64 -4.57 -11.57 -2.17
C SER A 64 -4.42 -12.09 -0.74
N VAL A 65 -3.78 -11.31 0.10
CA VAL A 65 -3.50 -11.63 1.51
C VAL A 65 -3.92 -10.48 2.40
N VAL A 66 -4.56 -10.80 3.52
CA VAL A 66 -4.72 -9.88 4.67
C VAL A 66 -3.67 -10.24 5.70
N ALA A 67 -2.69 -9.37 5.91
CA ALA A 67 -1.64 -9.54 6.89
C ALA A 67 -2.00 -8.85 8.22
N LEU A 68 -1.66 -9.49 9.34
CA LEU A 68 -1.92 -8.99 10.69
C LEU A 68 -0.62 -8.47 11.30
N PHE A 69 -0.53 -7.15 11.50
CA PHE A 69 0.64 -6.48 12.09
C PHE A 69 0.40 -6.20 13.56
N LYS A 70 1.10 -6.89 14.45
CA LYS A 70 0.89 -6.80 15.89
C LYS A 70 1.33 -5.45 16.45
N VAL A 71 0.43 -4.78 17.15
CA VAL A 71 0.70 -3.48 17.80
C VAL A 71 1.64 -3.69 19.00
N ARG A 72 2.73 -2.89 19.10
CA ARG A 72 3.72 -3.01 20.17
C ARG A 72 3.24 -2.52 21.52
N ALA A 73 2.53 -1.41 21.56
CA ALA A 73 2.04 -0.79 22.80
C ALA A 73 0.57 -0.42 22.63
N PRO A 74 -0.35 -1.40 22.68
CA PRO A 74 -1.76 -1.15 22.40
C PRO A 74 -2.44 -0.21 23.41
N GLY A 75 -1.93 -0.05 24.62
CA GLY A 75 -2.52 0.79 25.66
C GLY A 75 -2.72 2.25 25.28
N ARG A 76 -1.94 2.77 24.33
CA ARG A 76 -2.17 4.10 23.74
C ARG A 76 -3.45 4.14 22.91
N LEU A 77 -3.77 3.05 22.20
CA LEU A 77 -4.90 2.95 21.28
C LEU A 77 -6.14 2.40 21.99
N ILE A 78 -5.96 1.35 22.75
CA ILE A 78 -7.03 0.64 23.49
C ILE A 78 -6.47 -0.09 24.68
N ASN A 79 -7.21 -0.09 25.80
CA ASN A 79 -6.92 -0.93 26.95
C ASN A 79 -7.55 -2.33 26.71
N SER A 80 -6.72 -3.29 26.34
CA SER A 80 -7.15 -4.66 26.06
C SER A 80 -6.13 -5.66 26.58
N ASN A 81 -6.61 -6.76 27.13
CA ASN A 81 -5.77 -7.91 27.52
C ASN A 81 -5.46 -8.83 26.33
N ARG A 82 -6.09 -8.58 25.17
CA ARG A 82 -5.90 -9.34 23.94
C ARG A 82 -4.81 -8.70 23.08
N SER A 83 -4.16 -9.49 22.24
CA SER A 83 -3.26 -8.97 21.22
C SER A 83 -4.03 -8.12 20.19
N VAL A 84 -3.49 -6.95 19.85
CA VAL A 84 -4.08 -6.00 18.92
C VAL A 84 -3.28 -5.99 17.63
N PHE A 85 -3.96 -6.01 16.48
CA PHE A 85 -3.34 -6.08 15.15
C PHE A 85 -3.94 -5.04 14.20
N PHE A 86 -3.10 -4.42 13.38
CA PHE A 86 -3.54 -3.76 12.17
C PHE A 86 -3.77 -4.79 11.07
N MET A 87 -4.87 -4.68 10.33
CA MET A 87 -5.15 -5.51 9.15
C MET A 87 -4.75 -4.74 7.89
N ALA A 88 -3.77 -5.22 7.14
CA ALA A 88 -3.43 -4.63 5.84
C ALA A 88 -3.60 -5.68 4.74
N TRP A 89 -4.32 -5.30 3.68
CA TRP A 89 -4.56 -6.13 2.51
C TRP A 89 -3.54 -5.84 1.42
N THR A 90 -3.11 -6.87 0.71
CA THR A 90 -2.19 -6.73 -0.43
C THR A 90 -2.45 -7.80 -1.50
N THR A 91 -2.30 -7.43 -2.76
CA THR A 91 -2.21 -8.33 -3.92
C THR A 91 -0.77 -8.70 -4.28
N THR A 92 0.21 -8.13 -3.59
CA THR A 92 1.64 -8.38 -3.79
C THR A 92 2.30 -8.90 -2.52
N PRO A 93 1.94 -10.12 -2.03
CA PRO A 93 2.41 -10.62 -0.74
C PRO A 93 3.93 -10.79 -0.65
N TRP A 94 4.63 -10.92 -1.77
CA TRP A 94 6.10 -10.96 -1.81
C TRP A 94 6.77 -9.66 -1.37
N THR A 95 6.07 -8.51 -1.40
CA THR A 95 6.62 -7.24 -0.91
C THR A 95 6.56 -7.10 0.62
N LEU A 96 5.86 -8.00 1.33
CA LEU A 96 5.75 -7.98 2.79
C LEU A 96 7.11 -8.13 3.50
N PHE A 97 8.12 -8.73 2.85
CA PHE A 97 9.48 -8.81 3.39
C PHE A 97 10.12 -7.45 3.62
N ALA A 98 9.81 -6.48 2.78
CA ALA A 98 10.35 -5.12 2.83
C ALA A 98 9.37 -4.14 3.46
N ASN A 99 8.34 -4.62 4.17
CA ASN A 99 7.45 -3.75 4.91
C ASN A 99 8.21 -2.95 5.96
N THR A 100 8.07 -1.63 5.93
CA THR A 100 8.66 -0.69 6.90
C THR A 100 7.66 0.28 7.49
N GLY A 101 6.44 0.35 6.94
CA GLY A 101 5.40 1.26 7.41
C GLY A 101 4.00 0.74 7.08
N LEU A 102 3.02 1.29 7.76
CA LEU A 102 1.60 1.19 7.43
C LEU A 102 1.05 2.59 7.22
N ALA A 103 0.22 2.77 6.18
CA ALA A 103 -0.42 4.06 5.89
C ALA A 103 -1.91 4.00 6.21
N VAL A 104 -2.42 5.09 6.80
CA VAL A 104 -3.84 5.33 7.08
C VAL A 104 -4.27 6.69 6.52
N GLY A 105 -5.55 6.85 6.19
CA GLY A 105 -6.10 8.16 5.82
C GLY A 105 -6.59 8.89 7.06
N ASP A 106 -6.15 10.13 7.27
CA ASP A 106 -6.45 10.92 8.49
C ASP A 106 -7.92 11.01 8.81
N ASN A 107 -8.75 11.21 7.80
CA ASN A 107 -10.21 11.41 7.93
C ASN A 107 -11.02 10.13 7.78
N ILE A 108 -10.36 8.98 7.55
CA ILE A 108 -11.03 7.69 7.49
C ILE A 108 -11.33 7.22 8.90
N LYS A 109 -12.53 6.68 9.10
CA LYS A 109 -12.94 6.10 10.37
C LYS A 109 -12.50 4.65 10.47
N TYR A 110 -11.75 4.34 11.52
CA TYR A 110 -11.27 2.98 11.83
C TYR A 110 -12.00 2.41 13.04
N VAL A 111 -12.15 1.10 13.05
CA VAL A 111 -12.81 0.36 14.13
C VAL A 111 -11.90 -0.72 14.70
N PHE A 112 -12.03 -0.94 15.98
CA PHE A 112 -11.40 -2.02 16.73
C PHE A 112 -12.41 -3.13 16.89
N ILE A 113 -12.08 -4.32 16.45
CA ILE A 113 -12.98 -5.46 16.35
C ILE A 113 -12.43 -6.62 17.15
N GLU A 114 -13.16 -7.05 18.17
CA GLU A 114 -12.91 -8.34 18.83
C GLU A 114 -13.38 -9.46 17.93
N THR A 115 -12.50 -10.42 17.68
CA THR A 115 -12.77 -11.58 16.83
C THR A 115 -11.83 -12.74 17.18
N LEU A 116 -12.05 -13.90 16.56
CA LEU A 116 -11.12 -15.02 16.64
C LEU A 116 -10.18 -15.01 15.44
N ASN A 117 -8.90 -15.25 15.68
CA ASN A 117 -7.96 -15.54 14.60
C ASN A 117 -8.38 -16.86 13.93
N PRO A 118 -8.67 -16.87 12.61
CA PRO A 118 -9.21 -18.07 11.95
C PRO A 118 -8.22 -19.24 11.88
N TYR A 119 -6.93 -19.01 12.12
CA TYR A 119 -5.88 -20.02 12.06
C TYR A 119 -5.49 -20.55 13.47
N THR A 120 -5.31 -19.63 14.43
CA THR A 120 -4.87 -20.00 15.81
C THR A 120 -6.01 -20.18 16.77
N LEU A 121 -7.22 -19.67 16.45
CA LEU A 121 -8.42 -19.63 17.31
C LEU A 121 -8.25 -18.79 18.60
N GLU A 122 -7.22 -17.98 18.64
CA GLU A 122 -7.02 -17.04 19.75
C GLU A 122 -7.96 -15.84 19.59
N GLU A 123 -8.45 -15.34 20.71
CA GLU A 123 -9.19 -14.08 20.76
C GLU A 123 -8.23 -12.92 20.55
N ILE A 124 -8.50 -12.11 19.53
CA ILE A 124 -7.68 -10.96 19.13
C ILE A 124 -8.55 -9.72 18.92
N VAL A 125 -7.92 -8.56 18.90
CA VAL A 125 -8.51 -7.31 18.41
C VAL A 125 -7.84 -6.96 17.09
N VAL A 126 -8.63 -6.68 16.08
CA VAL A 126 -8.11 -6.22 14.77
C VAL A 126 -8.61 -4.81 14.48
N ILE A 127 -7.81 -4.04 13.72
CA ILE A 127 -8.09 -2.66 13.34
C ILE A 127 -8.19 -2.62 11.81
N CYS A 128 -9.30 -2.11 11.29
CA CYS A 128 -9.51 -1.83 9.87
C CYS A 128 -10.44 -0.62 9.70
N ALA A 129 -10.57 -0.11 8.48
CA ALA A 129 -11.55 0.93 8.17
C ALA A 129 -12.99 0.42 8.40
N GLN A 130 -13.84 1.28 8.93
CA GLN A 130 -15.24 0.94 9.23
C GLN A 130 -15.99 0.47 7.98
N ASP A 131 -15.79 1.14 6.86
CA ASP A 131 -16.48 0.87 5.60
C ASP A 131 -16.09 -0.48 4.97
N CYS A 132 -14.96 -1.05 5.40
CA CYS A 132 -14.48 -2.37 4.92
C CYS A 132 -15.00 -3.55 5.77
N VAL A 133 -15.65 -3.31 6.91
CA VAL A 133 -16.03 -4.36 7.87
C VAL A 133 -16.95 -5.39 7.25
N ASP A 134 -17.99 -4.96 6.56
CA ASP A 134 -19.00 -5.86 5.99
C ASP A 134 -18.39 -6.81 4.96
N VAL A 135 -17.45 -6.31 4.15
CA VAL A 135 -16.73 -7.14 3.16
C VAL A 135 -15.77 -8.12 3.84
N LEU A 136 -15.02 -7.67 4.86
CA LEU A 136 -14.01 -8.48 5.54
C LEU A 136 -14.62 -9.59 6.43
N PHE A 137 -15.81 -9.34 6.98
CA PHE A 137 -16.48 -10.22 7.93
C PHE A 137 -17.79 -10.83 7.37
N ASP A 138 -18.08 -10.68 6.06
CA ASP A 138 -19.25 -11.31 5.42
C ASP A 138 -19.18 -12.84 5.53
N GLU A 139 -20.30 -13.46 5.93
CA GLU A 139 -20.42 -14.90 6.06
C GLU A 139 -20.22 -15.67 4.75
N LYS A 140 -20.49 -15.03 3.60
CA LYS A 140 -20.31 -15.65 2.27
C LYS A 140 -18.84 -15.81 1.90
N ILE A 141 -17.98 -14.90 2.34
CA ILE A 141 -16.52 -14.99 2.12
C ILE A 141 -15.91 -16.09 3.00
N LYS A 142 -16.47 -16.33 4.17
CA LYS A 142 -16.06 -17.40 5.10
C LYS A 142 -16.21 -18.79 4.51
N LYS A 143 -17.18 -19.03 3.61
CA LYS A 143 -17.38 -20.33 2.93
C LYS A 143 -16.27 -20.69 1.94
N ASN A 144 -15.54 -19.72 1.43
CA ASN A 144 -14.45 -19.93 0.48
C ASN A 144 -13.08 -20.19 1.12
N ILE A 145 -12.95 -20.02 2.43
CA ILE A 145 -11.70 -20.22 3.18
C ILE A 145 -11.79 -21.49 4.05
N GLY A 146 -12.22 -22.60 3.46
CA GLY A 146 -12.17 -23.94 4.10
C GLY A 146 -13.25 -24.23 5.13
N GLU A 147 -14.13 -25.13 4.77
CA GLU A 147 -15.44 -25.51 5.33
C GLU A 147 -15.47 -26.08 6.78
N LYS A 148 -14.63 -25.76 7.70
CA LYS A 148 -14.69 -26.49 8.99
C LYS A 148 -14.86 -25.70 10.28
N ARG A 149 -15.01 -24.35 10.25
CA ARG A 149 -15.15 -23.62 11.53
C ARG A 149 -16.23 -22.55 11.43
N GLY A 150 -17.21 -22.66 12.31
CA GLY A 150 -18.41 -21.82 12.42
C GLY A 150 -18.14 -20.33 12.29
N GLY A 151 -19.14 -19.58 11.85
CA GLY A 151 -19.04 -18.16 11.55
C GLY A 151 -18.31 -17.41 12.65
N THR A 152 -17.28 -16.65 12.26
CA THR A 152 -16.49 -15.88 13.20
C THR A 152 -17.35 -14.72 13.70
N THR A 153 -17.85 -14.84 14.93
CA THR A 153 -18.52 -13.71 15.58
C THR A 153 -17.52 -12.59 15.77
N TYR A 154 -17.89 -11.39 15.39
CA TYR A 154 -17.09 -10.19 15.61
C TYR A 154 -17.88 -9.15 16.40
N LYS A 155 -17.19 -8.30 17.15
CA LYS A 155 -17.79 -7.22 17.92
C LYS A 155 -16.93 -5.96 17.78
N ILE A 156 -17.53 -4.88 17.27
CA ILE A 156 -16.89 -3.58 17.29
C ILE A 156 -16.91 -3.04 18.70
N ILE A 157 -15.72 -2.73 19.26
CA ILE A 157 -15.56 -2.28 20.65
C ILE A 157 -15.11 -0.84 20.78
N LYS A 158 -14.53 -0.27 19.71
CA LYS A 158 -14.07 1.13 19.67
C LYS A 158 -14.02 1.63 18.25
N SER A 159 -14.13 2.95 18.06
CA SER A 159 -13.83 3.63 16.79
C SER A 159 -12.92 4.85 17.03
N CYS A 160 -12.16 5.25 16.01
CA CYS A 160 -11.31 6.44 16.01
C CYS A 160 -11.12 6.95 14.58
N LEU A 161 -10.51 8.10 14.41
CA LEU A 161 -10.02 8.58 13.12
C LEU A 161 -8.63 8.02 12.82
N GLY A 162 -8.23 8.01 11.55
CA GLY A 162 -6.89 7.59 11.16
C GLY A 162 -5.79 8.44 11.77
N SER A 163 -6.04 9.75 11.93
CA SER A 163 -5.14 10.65 12.64
C SER A 163 -4.78 10.18 14.06
N ASP A 164 -5.70 9.50 14.76
CA ASP A 164 -5.46 8.94 16.10
C ASP A 164 -4.52 7.72 16.07
N LEU A 165 -4.40 7.05 14.92
CA LEU A 165 -3.55 5.88 14.72
C LEU A 165 -2.12 6.25 14.34
N VAL A 166 -1.89 7.47 13.82
CA VAL A 166 -0.58 7.93 13.37
C VAL A 166 0.45 7.87 14.50
N GLY A 167 1.63 7.34 14.18
CA GLY A 167 2.73 7.12 15.14
C GLY A 167 2.59 5.86 15.99
N ALA A 168 1.50 5.11 15.89
CA ALA A 168 1.39 3.80 16.54
C ALA A 168 2.45 2.84 15.95
N GLN A 169 3.11 2.08 16.81
CA GLN A 169 4.17 1.16 16.42
C GLN A 169 3.65 -0.28 16.38
N TYR A 170 4.21 -1.07 15.47
CA TYR A 170 3.90 -2.49 15.34
C TYR A 170 5.17 -3.35 15.26
N GLU A 171 5.04 -4.64 15.48
CA GLU A 171 6.14 -5.59 15.33
C GLU A 171 6.39 -5.87 13.84
N GLN A 172 7.68 -5.97 13.45
CA GLN A 172 8.03 -6.42 12.10
C GLN A 172 7.37 -7.77 11.80
N LEU A 173 6.66 -7.85 10.69
CA LEU A 173 5.89 -9.05 10.31
C LEU A 173 6.82 -10.24 10.01
N LEU A 174 7.85 -10.03 9.19
CA LEU A 174 8.82 -11.02 8.74
C LEU A 174 10.23 -10.55 9.10
N LYS A 175 10.87 -11.21 10.08
CA LYS A 175 12.13 -10.77 10.69
C LYS A 175 13.38 -11.31 9.97
N TYR A 176 13.33 -11.46 8.64
CA TYR A 176 14.48 -11.99 7.87
C TYR A 176 15.56 -10.94 7.65
N VAL A 177 15.18 -9.69 7.44
CA VAL A 177 16.10 -8.57 7.19
C VAL A 177 15.70 -7.40 8.06
N GLN A 178 16.68 -6.71 8.64
CA GLN A 178 16.46 -5.47 9.38
C GLN A 178 16.67 -4.27 8.45
N PRO A 179 15.89 -3.18 8.61
CA PRO A 179 16.18 -1.92 7.95
C PRO A 179 17.59 -1.43 8.29
N LEU A 180 18.29 -0.81 7.32
CA LEU A 180 19.63 -0.28 7.51
C LEU A 180 19.65 0.88 8.52
N ASP A 181 18.59 1.66 8.58
CA ASP A 181 18.44 2.78 9.51
C ASP A 181 17.16 2.63 10.34
N LEU A 182 17.33 2.15 11.57
CA LEU A 182 16.24 2.05 12.55
C LEU A 182 15.94 3.40 13.23
N VAL A 183 16.85 4.37 13.15
CA VAL A 183 16.67 5.70 13.75
C VAL A 183 15.58 6.48 13.02
N GLY A 184 15.40 6.23 11.73
CA GLY A 184 14.33 6.81 10.91
C GLY A 184 12.91 6.40 11.30
N GLY A 185 12.74 5.43 12.20
CA GLY A 185 11.42 5.08 12.77
C GLY A 185 10.59 4.14 11.90
N ALA A 186 11.18 3.07 11.39
CA ALA A 186 10.45 1.98 10.74
C ALA A 186 9.40 1.34 11.68
N PHE A 187 8.46 0.60 11.08
CA PHE A 187 7.40 -0.16 11.76
C PHE A 187 6.43 0.71 12.55
N ARG A 188 6.00 1.80 11.94
CA ARG A 188 4.97 2.71 12.48
C ARG A 188 3.89 3.03 11.45
N VAL A 189 2.76 3.50 11.95
CA VAL A 189 1.66 4.04 11.14
C VAL A 189 1.96 5.48 10.77
N ILE A 190 1.77 5.82 9.49
CA ILE A 190 1.88 7.18 8.97
C ILE A 190 0.57 7.61 8.30
N SER A 191 0.37 8.90 8.16
CA SER A 191 -0.72 9.48 7.38
C SER A 191 -0.38 9.46 5.90
N ALA A 192 -1.37 9.18 5.03
CA ALA A 192 -1.23 9.29 3.58
C ALA A 192 -2.57 9.52 2.87
N ASP A 193 -2.58 10.44 1.91
CA ASP A 193 -3.77 10.86 1.18
C ASP A 193 -4.26 9.82 0.16
N PHE A 194 -3.41 8.89 -0.25
CA PHE A 194 -3.75 7.84 -1.22
C PHE A 194 -4.52 6.67 -0.64
N VAL A 195 -4.70 6.60 0.68
CA VAL A 195 -5.45 5.52 1.33
C VAL A 195 -6.93 5.67 1.03
N THR A 196 -7.56 4.60 0.55
CA THR A 196 -8.99 4.53 0.25
C THR A 196 -9.64 3.36 0.97
N THR A 197 -10.98 3.34 0.99
CA THR A 197 -11.80 2.25 1.55
C THR A 197 -12.58 1.49 0.50
N ASN A 198 -12.33 1.77 -0.80
CA ASN A 198 -13.02 1.11 -1.91
C ASN A 198 -12.69 -0.38 -1.99
N ASP A 199 -11.44 -0.73 -1.63
CA ASP A 199 -10.94 -2.09 -1.61
C ASP A 199 -10.06 -2.33 -0.38
N GLY A 200 -9.92 -3.59 0.02
CA GLY A 200 -9.01 -4.00 1.06
C GLY A 200 -9.49 -3.72 2.48
N THR A 201 -8.64 -3.14 3.31
CA THR A 201 -8.87 -2.95 4.75
C THR A 201 -8.84 -1.48 5.19
N GLY A 202 -8.58 -0.56 4.25
CA GLY A 202 -8.34 0.86 4.55
C GLY A 202 -6.98 1.12 5.24
N ILE A 203 -6.11 0.13 5.31
CA ILE A 203 -4.72 0.24 5.79
C ILE A 203 -3.81 -0.32 4.73
N VAL A 204 -2.85 0.48 4.28
CA VAL A 204 -1.92 0.12 3.21
C VAL A 204 -0.56 -0.20 3.79
N HIS A 205 0.01 -1.36 3.42
CA HIS A 205 1.39 -1.66 3.78
C HIS A 205 2.37 -0.97 2.83
N LEU A 206 3.46 -0.46 3.37
CA LEU A 206 4.49 0.26 2.64
C LEU A 206 5.77 -0.56 2.56
N ALA A 207 6.28 -0.73 1.34
CA ALA A 207 7.52 -1.42 1.03
C ALA A 207 8.36 -0.56 0.07
N PRO A 208 9.05 0.48 0.56
CA PRO A 208 9.71 1.48 -0.28
C PRO A 208 10.91 0.96 -1.07
N THR A 209 11.33 -0.28 -0.85
CA THR A 209 12.44 -0.93 -1.59
C THR A 209 11.99 -1.56 -2.92
N PHE A 210 10.68 -1.69 -3.14
CA PHE A 210 10.10 -2.29 -4.33
C PHE A 210 9.31 -1.29 -5.14
#